data_fb8b0b95034c7e88cecaf2f7073b6276
#
_entry.id   fb8b0b95034c7e88cecaf2f7073b6276
#
_cell.length_a   1.000
_cell.length_b   1.000
_cell.length_c   1.000
_cell.angle_alpha   90.00
_cell.angle_beta   90.00
_cell.angle_gamma   90.00
#
_symmetry.space_group_name_H-M   'P 1'
#
loop_
_entity.id
_entity.type
_entity.pdbx_description
1 polymer ?
#
loop_
_entity_poly.entity_id
_entity_poly.type
_entity_poly.pdbx_seq_one_letter_code
_entity_poly.pdbx_strand_id
1 'polypeptide(L)'
;MKKRMSEKGNKILYVVLSLLLAIVFWLYVDDNTMSNEFRNVPVDFIGAEDSLPSRGLMLAEGMDATVDLKLSGPRAVISGLRSGDIRAQVNLTNISAAGPYSLTYTLQYPDDVNSSDITVERRSRSSVSVRITSLYSKEIPVVPTVVGEVADPYVYMSVGVVTEPSVLTVSGLQSHVDRVASARVVVNITEAKGTIQQEFAYDLLDSEGNVVEDEDIRVSDSRVHVTVPINMAKELKLVVKFKESAGSRLSNVKWELSHETITVAGDPLSLETLDEIVLGEV
;
A
#
# COMPACT_ATOMS: atom_id res chain seq x y z
N MET A 1 39.79 -36.28 -71.03
CA MET A 1 40.32 -37.29 -70.08
C MET A 1 39.79 -36.98 -68.68
N LYS A 2 38.76 -37.74 -68.19
CA LYS A 2 38.28 -37.63 -66.81
C LYS A 2 39.17 -38.57 -65.96
N LYS A 3 40.07 -38.01 -65.16
CA LYS A 3 40.89 -38.72 -64.20
C LYS A 3 40.00 -39.30 -63.11
N ARG A 4 39.69 -40.61 -63.13
CA ARG A 4 38.98 -41.30 -62.03
C ARG A 4 39.91 -41.29 -60.83
N MET A 5 39.56 -40.51 -59.82
CA MET A 5 40.18 -40.54 -58.50
C MET A 5 39.99 -41.96 -57.90
N SER A 6 41.04 -42.50 -57.30
CA SER A 6 41.03 -43.81 -56.64
C SER A 6 39.99 -43.77 -55.50
N GLU A 7 39.29 -44.92 -55.21
CA GLU A 7 38.33 -45.05 -54.14
C GLU A 7 38.87 -44.57 -52.78
N LYS A 8 40.14 -44.73 -52.50
CA LYS A 8 40.88 -44.27 -51.33
C LYS A 8 40.95 -42.71 -51.34
N GLY A 9 41.15 -42.06 -52.47
CA GLY A 9 41.20 -40.62 -52.63
C GLY A 9 39.83 -39.97 -52.34
N ASN A 10 38.73 -40.60 -52.78
CA ASN A 10 37.40 -40.15 -52.51
C ASN A 10 37.04 -40.24 -51.03
N LYS A 11 37.44 -41.34 -50.34
CA LYS A 11 37.21 -41.48 -48.91
C LYS A 11 37.97 -40.42 -48.11
N ILE A 12 39.19 -40.09 -48.46
CA ILE A 12 40.02 -39.08 -47.83
C ILE A 12 39.37 -37.69 -48.10
N LEU A 13 38.89 -37.44 -49.32
CA LEU A 13 38.22 -36.21 -49.66
C LEU A 13 36.94 -35.98 -48.81
N TYR A 14 36.13 -37.02 -48.62
CA TYR A 14 34.91 -36.90 -47.77
C TYR A 14 35.24 -36.64 -46.29
N VAL A 15 36.29 -37.29 -45.75
CA VAL A 15 36.75 -37.04 -44.38
C VAL A 15 37.27 -35.61 -44.21
N VAL A 16 38.07 -35.12 -45.16
CA VAL A 16 38.55 -33.72 -45.13
C VAL A 16 37.39 -32.72 -45.26
N LEU A 17 36.43 -33.01 -46.16
CA LEU A 17 35.26 -32.15 -46.34
C LEU A 17 34.35 -32.14 -45.10
N SER A 18 34.13 -33.29 -44.47
CA SER A 18 33.33 -33.37 -43.24
C SER A 18 34.03 -32.69 -42.08
N LEU A 19 35.36 -32.77 -41.97
CA LEU A 19 36.13 -32.03 -40.97
C LEU A 19 36.06 -30.54 -41.19
N LEU A 20 36.17 -30.07 -42.43
CA LEU A 20 36.07 -28.69 -42.82
C LEU A 20 34.67 -28.14 -42.50
N LEU A 21 33.62 -28.88 -42.84
CA LEU A 21 32.25 -28.53 -42.48
C LEU A 21 32.06 -28.47 -40.97
N ALA A 22 32.58 -29.41 -40.21
CA ALA A 22 32.51 -29.41 -38.75
C ALA A 22 33.20 -28.19 -38.15
N ILE A 23 34.36 -27.78 -38.67
CA ILE A 23 35.07 -26.57 -38.24
C ILE A 23 34.27 -25.33 -38.57
N VAL A 24 33.68 -25.23 -39.78
CA VAL A 24 32.83 -24.08 -40.16
C VAL A 24 31.61 -24.00 -39.27
N PHE A 25 30.92 -25.11 -38.98
CA PHE A 25 29.81 -25.14 -38.06
C PHE A 25 30.22 -24.76 -36.62
N TRP A 26 31.38 -25.25 -36.18
CA TRP A 26 31.89 -24.91 -34.85
C TRP A 26 32.18 -23.41 -34.72
N LEU A 27 32.88 -22.81 -35.72
CA LEU A 27 33.15 -21.38 -35.77
C LEU A 27 31.84 -20.55 -35.85
N TYR A 28 30.87 -21.03 -36.63
CA TYR A 28 29.58 -20.34 -36.72
C TYR A 28 28.82 -20.34 -35.39
N VAL A 29 28.83 -21.45 -34.67
CA VAL A 29 28.18 -21.57 -33.35
C VAL A 29 28.92 -20.72 -32.30
N ASP A 30 30.26 -20.75 -32.31
CA ASP A 30 31.10 -20.01 -31.38
C ASP A 30 30.94 -18.48 -31.54
N ASP A 31 30.87 -17.98 -32.79
CA ASP A 31 30.69 -16.56 -33.10
C ASP A 31 29.28 -16.04 -32.76
N ASN A 32 28.25 -16.89 -32.80
CA ASN A 32 26.86 -16.54 -32.48
C ASN A 32 26.50 -16.73 -31.00
N THR A 33 27.35 -17.38 -30.23
CA THR A 33 27.09 -17.62 -28.81
C THR A 33 27.84 -16.61 -27.94
N MET A 34 27.17 -16.07 -26.91
CA MET A 34 27.77 -15.18 -25.95
C MET A 34 27.50 -15.68 -24.53
N SER A 35 28.50 -15.54 -23.68
CA SER A 35 28.37 -15.78 -22.24
C SER A 35 28.56 -14.46 -21.50
N ASN A 36 27.67 -14.14 -20.56
CA ASN A 36 27.73 -12.93 -19.76
C ASN A 36 27.43 -13.22 -18.28
N GLU A 37 28.01 -12.42 -17.40
CA GLU A 37 27.80 -12.49 -15.96
C GLU A 37 26.82 -11.40 -15.53
N PHE A 38 25.73 -11.81 -14.89
CA PHE A 38 24.69 -10.95 -14.34
C PHE A 38 24.81 -10.97 -12.82
N ARG A 39 25.11 -9.81 -12.24
CA ARG A 39 25.33 -9.66 -10.80
C ARG A 39 24.11 -8.99 -10.16
N ASN A 40 23.88 -9.32 -8.88
CA ASN A 40 22.80 -8.75 -8.10
C ASN A 40 21.42 -8.91 -8.76
N VAL A 41 21.16 -10.06 -9.37
CA VAL A 41 19.83 -10.39 -9.88
C VAL A 41 18.88 -10.47 -8.70
N PRO A 42 17.79 -9.68 -8.68
CA PRO A 42 16.87 -9.64 -7.56
C PRO A 42 16.09 -10.94 -7.41
N VAL A 43 15.74 -11.26 -6.17
CA VAL A 43 14.91 -12.41 -5.83
C VAL A 43 13.50 -11.94 -5.50
N ASP A 44 12.51 -12.45 -6.22
CA ASP A 44 11.08 -12.22 -5.97
C ASP A 44 10.49 -13.39 -5.18
N PHE A 45 9.67 -13.09 -4.20
CA PHE A 45 9.06 -14.07 -3.30
C PHE A 45 7.57 -14.22 -3.58
N ILE A 46 7.20 -15.27 -4.33
CA ILE A 46 5.79 -15.55 -4.65
C ILE A 46 5.08 -16.04 -3.39
N GLY A 47 3.95 -15.40 -3.05
CA GLY A 47 3.13 -15.74 -1.89
C GLY A 47 3.57 -15.07 -0.58
N ALA A 48 4.55 -14.14 -0.63
CA ALA A 48 4.96 -13.38 0.55
C ALA A 48 3.87 -12.41 1.03
N GLU A 49 3.07 -11.87 0.11
CA GLU A 49 2.05 -10.84 0.41
C GLU A 49 0.66 -11.39 0.65
N ASP A 50 0.35 -12.56 0.12
CA ASP A 50 -1.00 -13.17 0.16
C ASP A 50 -1.01 -14.48 0.95
N SER A 51 -0.17 -15.47 0.53
CA SER A 51 -0.22 -16.83 1.06
C SER A 51 0.38 -16.96 2.45
N LEU A 52 1.45 -16.22 2.78
CA LEU A 52 2.00 -16.24 4.13
C LEU A 52 1.07 -15.54 5.13
N PRO A 53 0.59 -14.29 4.88
CA PRO A 53 -0.30 -13.60 5.82
C PRO A 53 -1.60 -14.34 6.06
N SER A 54 -2.18 -14.98 5.04
CA SER A 54 -3.42 -15.78 5.20
C SER A 54 -3.26 -16.97 6.16
N ARG A 55 -2.02 -17.38 6.45
CA ARG A 55 -1.66 -18.44 7.41
C ARG A 55 -1.07 -17.90 8.72
N GLY A 56 -1.13 -16.58 8.92
CA GLY A 56 -0.53 -15.94 10.10
C GLY A 56 1.00 -15.97 10.09
N LEU A 57 1.62 -15.95 8.91
CA LEU A 57 3.07 -16.00 8.71
C LEU A 57 3.54 -14.77 7.92
N MET A 58 4.83 -14.45 8.06
CA MET A 58 5.49 -13.42 7.28
C MET A 58 6.95 -13.78 6.99
N LEU A 59 7.49 -13.19 5.94
CA LEU A 59 8.92 -13.25 5.62
C LEU A 59 9.66 -12.21 6.48
N ALA A 60 10.53 -12.67 7.39
CA ALA A 60 11.25 -11.81 8.33
C ALA A 60 12.67 -11.48 7.87
N GLU A 61 13.34 -12.40 7.17
CA GLU A 61 14.70 -12.21 6.68
C GLU A 61 14.84 -12.78 5.26
N GLY A 62 15.66 -12.13 4.46
CA GLY A 62 16.00 -12.59 3.10
C GLY A 62 15.29 -11.83 1.98
N MET A 63 14.51 -10.79 2.29
CA MET A 63 13.82 -9.97 1.28
C MET A 63 14.76 -9.33 0.27
N ASP A 64 15.94 -8.86 0.71
CA ASP A 64 16.95 -8.23 -0.15
C ASP A 64 17.91 -9.23 -0.80
N ALA A 65 17.54 -10.52 -0.86
CA ALA A 65 18.40 -11.53 -1.42
C ALA A 65 18.64 -11.29 -2.91
N THR A 66 19.88 -11.44 -3.35
CA THR A 66 20.27 -11.39 -4.75
C THR A 66 21.07 -12.62 -5.12
N VAL A 67 21.11 -12.93 -6.40
CA VAL A 67 21.92 -14.04 -6.94
C VAL A 67 22.77 -13.56 -8.13
N ASP A 68 23.97 -14.08 -8.26
CA ASP A 68 24.78 -13.86 -9.44
C ASP A 68 24.67 -15.07 -10.37
N LEU A 69 24.53 -14.80 -11.65
CA LEU A 69 24.31 -15.79 -12.69
C LEU A 69 25.32 -15.59 -13.80
N LYS A 70 25.83 -16.70 -14.34
CA LYS A 70 26.52 -16.71 -15.62
C LYS A 70 25.64 -17.43 -16.62
N LEU A 71 25.18 -16.67 -17.62
CA LEU A 71 24.26 -17.16 -18.67
C LEU A 71 24.97 -17.18 -20.02
N SER A 72 24.65 -18.16 -20.82
CA SER A 72 25.08 -18.25 -22.22
C SER A 72 23.90 -18.48 -23.15
N GLY A 73 24.00 -17.99 -24.36
CA GLY A 73 22.97 -18.11 -25.39
C GLY A 73 23.31 -17.30 -26.63
N PRO A 74 22.35 -17.12 -27.54
CA PRO A 74 22.53 -16.30 -28.73
C PRO A 74 22.96 -14.88 -28.38
N ARG A 75 23.99 -14.39 -29.04
CA ARG A 75 24.54 -13.04 -28.80
C ARG A 75 23.48 -11.94 -28.80
N ALA A 76 22.51 -12.00 -29.73
CA ALA A 76 21.42 -11.03 -29.83
C ALA A 76 20.56 -10.98 -28.57
N VAL A 77 20.35 -12.12 -27.90
CA VAL A 77 19.57 -12.22 -26.66
C VAL A 77 20.40 -11.76 -25.46
N ILE A 78 21.58 -12.37 -25.27
CA ILE A 78 22.42 -12.12 -24.09
C ILE A 78 22.91 -10.67 -24.02
N SER A 79 23.21 -10.02 -25.16
CA SER A 79 23.67 -8.64 -25.19
C SER A 79 22.58 -7.62 -24.84
N GLY A 80 21.31 -7.96 -25.02
CA GLY A 80 20.14 -7.13 -24.68
C GLY A 80 19.73 -7.22 -23.22
N LEU A 81 20.08 -8.31 -22.51
CA LEU A 81 19.67 -8.54 -21.13
C LEU A 81 20.47 -7.71 -20.12
N ARG A 82 19.80 -7.27 -19.07
CA ARG A 82 20.37 -6.62 -17.88
C ARG A 82 20.01 -7.42 -16.63
N SER A 83 20.79 -7.26 -15.56
CA SER A 83 20.51 -7.94 -14.28
C SER A 83 19.10 -7.66 -13.73
N GLY A 84 18.57 -6.44 -13.95
CA GLY A 84 17.23 -6.05 -13.53
C GLY A 84 16.09 -6.64 -14.37
N ASP A 85 16.38 -7.17 -15.56
CA ASP A 85 15.38 -7.80 -16.43
C ASP A 85 15.16 -9.28 -16.07
N ILE A 86 16.10 -9.87 -15.32
CA ILE A 86 16.06 -11.25 -14.87
C ILE A 86 15.55 -11.27 -13.43
N ARG A 87 14.64 -12.18 -13.10
CA ARG A 87 14.11 -12.39 -11.76
C ARG A 87 14.35 -13.80 -11.29
N ALA A 88 14.88 -13.95 -10.09
CA ALA A 88 14.96 -15.25 -9.43
C ALA A 88 13.73 -15.41 -8.54
N GLN A 89 12.82 -16.32 -8.88
CA GLN A 89 11.55 -16.49 -8.17
C GLN A 89 11.64 -17.64 -7.17
N VAL A 90 11.35 -17.34 -5.92
CA VAL A 90 11.22 -18.29 -4.81
C VAL A 90 9.74 -18.43 -4.46
N ASN A 91 9.25 -19.67 -4.41
CA ASN A 91 7.86 -19.94 -4.11
C ASN A 91 7.67 -20.23 -2.61
N LEU A 92 6.90 -19.39 -1.92
CA LEU A 92 6.55 -19.50 -0.50
C LEU A 92 5.13 -20.06 -0.26
N THR A 93 4.36 -20.32 -1.32
CA THR A 93 2.94 -20.71 -1.19
C THR A 93 2.70 -22.00 -0.41
N ASN A 94 3.69 -22.87 -0.32
CA ASN A 94 3.58 -24.15 0.38
C ASN A 94 4.08 -24.12 1.83
N ILE A 95 4.58 -22.97 2.31
CA ILE A 95 5.08 -22.85 3.67
C ILE A 95 3.92 -22.70 4.64
N SER A 96 3.91 -23.53 5.67
CA SER A 96 2.82 -23.59 6.67
C SER A 96 3.29 -23.42 8.11
N ALA A 97 4.58 -23.23 8.36
CA ALA A 97 5.14 -23.05 9.70
C ALA A 97 6.25 -22.00 9.70
N ALA A 98 6.44 -21.36 10.85
CA ALA A 98 7.58 -20.48 11.09
C ALA A 98 8.89 -21.29 11.21
N GLY A 99 9.98 -20.70 10.74
CA GLY A 99 11.32 -21.32 10.80
C GLY A 99 12.27 -20.81 9.72
N PRO A 100 13.51 -21.25 9.76
CA PRO A 100 14.48 -21.02 8.67
C PRO A 100 14.23 -22.01 7.53
N TYR A 101 14.26 -21.50 6.30
CA TYR A 101 14.12 -22.30 5.08
C TYR A 101 15.26 -22.00 4.11
N SER A 102 15.66 -23.03 3.36
CA SER A 102 16.57 -22.90 2.21
C SER A 102 15.84 -23.38 0.97
N LEU A 103 15.40 -22.45 0.14
CA LEU A 103 14.50 -22.69 -0.99
C LEU A 103 15.21 -22.50 -2.31
N THR A 104 14.96 -23.40 -3.25
CA THR A 104 15.42 -23.25 -4.63
C THR A 104 14.60 -22.20 -5.35
N TYR A 105 15.19 -21.58 -6.36
CA TYR A 105 14.54 -20.57 -7.18
C TYR A 105 14.49 -20.99 -8.65
N THR A 106 13.51 -20.46 -9.36
CA THR A 106 13.38 -20.50 -10.82
C THR A 106 13.78 -19.16 -11.40
N LEU A 107 14.27 -19.15 -12.65
CA LEU A 107 14.60 -17.91 -13.33
C LEU A 107 13.45 -17.52 -14.26
N GLN A 108 13.03 -16.26 -14.15
CA GLN A 108 12.10 -15.61 -15.04
C GLN A 108 12.86 -14.62 -15.90
N TYR A 109 12.59 -14.66 -17.19
CA TYR A 109 13.15 -13.75 -18.19
C TYR A 109 12.04 -12.86 -18.74
N PRO A 110 12.37 -11.73 -19.42
CA PRO A 110 11.38 -10.94 -20.14
C PRO A 110 10.60 -11.77 -21.18
N ASP A 111 9.37 -11.34 -21.48
CA ASP A 111 8.44 -12.07 -22.37
C ASP A 111 8.95 -12.22 -23.82
N ASP A 112 9.84 -11.35 -24.25
CA ASP A 112 10.50 -11.37 -25.57
C ASP A 112 11.68 -12.33 -25.64
N VAL A 113 12.06 -12.96 -24.51
CA VAL A 113 13.20 -13.86 -24.39
C VAL A 113 12.72 -15.30 -24.17
N ASN A 114 13.05 -16.17 -25.09
CA ASN A 114 12.75 -17.60 -24.95
C ASN A 114 13.75 -18.27 -23.98
N SER A 115 13.25 -18.75 -22.85
CA SER A 115 14.06 -19.40 -21.82
C SER A 115 14.83 -20.64 -22.31
N SER A 116 14.34 -21.30 -23.39
CA SER A 116 15.03 -22.47 -23.98
C SER A 116 16.33 -22.09 -24.70
N ASP A 117 16.49 -20.81 -25.07
CA ASP A 117 17.68 -20.33 -25.78
C ASP A 117 18.79 -19.92 -24.80
N ILE A 118 18.50 -19.88 -23.50
CA ILE A 118 19.45 -19.50 -22.46
C ILE A 118 19.88 -20.70 -21.65
N THR A 119 21.20 -20.87 -21.54
CA THR A 119 21.81 -21.87 -20.67
C THR A 119 22.42 -21.20 -19.44
N VAL A 120 22.10 -21.72 -18.26
CA VAL A 120 22.70 -21.29 -17.00
C VAL A 120 23.99 -22.02 -16.78
N GLU A 121 25.14 -21.37 -17.03
CA GLU A 121 26.47 -21.99 -16.83
C GLU A 121 26.86 -22.06 -15.35
N ARG A 122 26.56 -21.00 -14.59
CA ARG A 122 26.91 -20.91 -13.17
C ARG A 122 25.88 -20.08 -12.39
N ARG A 123 25.67 -20.46 -11.14
CA ARG A 123 24.91 -19.75 -10.13
C ARG A 123 25.80 -19.51 -8.92
N SER A 124 25.73 -18.32 -8.30
CA SER A 124 26.45 -18.05 -7.05
C SER A 124 25.95 -18.92 -5.89
N ARG A 125 24.63 -19.21 -5.91
CA ARG A 125 23.97 -20.13 -4.96
C ARG A 125 22.81 -20.86 -5.66
N SER A 126 22.53 -22.07 -5.24
CA SER A 126 21.43 -22.88 -5.77
C SER A 126 20.12 -22.70 -5.00
N SER A 127 20.19 -22.11 -3.80
CA SER A 127 19.06 -21.85 -2.91
C SER A 127 19.22 -20.50 -2.23
N VAL A 128 18.09 -19.92 -1.82
CA VAL A 128 18.01 -18.70 -1.03
C VAL A 128 17.58 -19.09 0.38
N SER A 129 18.32 -18.59 1.38
CA SER A 129 17.97 -18.76 2.79
C SER A 129 17.02 -17.64 3.21
N VAL A 130 15.89 -18.02 3.78
CA VAL A 130 14.86 -17.11 4.27
C VAL A 130 14.45 -17.53 5.68
N ARG A 131 13.98 -16.58 6.48
CA ARG A 131 13.36 -16.85 7.77
C ARG A 131 11.90 -16.43 7.73
N ILE A 132 11.03 -17.38 7.97
CA ILE A 132 9.59 -17.17 8.14
C ILE A 132 9.29 -17.09 9.63
N THR A 133 8.50 -16.11 10.03
CA THR A 133 8.03 -15.94 11.42
C THR A 133 6.51 -15.80 11.46
N SER A 134 5.95 -15.87 12.67
CA SER A 134 4.53 -15.59 12.86
C SER A 134 4.24 -14.12 12.60
N LEU A 135 3.19 -13.85 11.86
CA LEU A 135 2.65 -12.52 11.67
C LEU A 135 1.94 -12.13 12.97
N TYR A 136 2.39 -11.04 13.58
CA TYR A 136 1.73 -10.46 14.74
C TYR A 136 0.79 -9.35 14.28
N SER A 137 -0.41 -9.28 14.86
CA SER A 137 -1.40 -8.25 14.55
C SER A 137 -1.93 -7.62 15.82
N LYS A 138 -2.15 -6.30 15.78
CA LYS A 138 -2.63 -5.50 16.90
C LYS A 138 -3.63 -4.47 16.38
N GLU A 139 -4.72 -4.29 17.10
CA GLU A 139 -5.66 -3.21 16.85
C GLU A 139 -5.20 -1.93 17.55
N ILE A 140 -5.21 -0.81 16.84
CA ILE A 140 -4.85 0.51 17.33
C ILE A 140 -6.01 1.50 17.08
N PRO A 141 -6.28 2.43 18.01
CA PRO A 141 -7.32 3.43 17.83
C PRO A 141 -6.90 4.49 16.80
N VAL A 142 -7.88 4.99 16.05
CA VAL A 142 -7.74 6.19 15.22
C VAL A 142 -8.11 7.40 16.04
N VAL A 143 -7.17 8.35 16.16
CA VAL A 143 -7.31 9.57 16.96
C VAL A 143 -7.36 10.78 16.02
N PRO A 144 -8.54 11.40 15.82
CA PRO A 144 -8.65 12.63 15.06
C PRO A 144 -8.08 13.81 15.85
N THR A 145 -7.25 14.62 15.20
CA THR A 145 -6.72 15.88 15.72
C THR A 145 -7.21 17.00 14.83
N VAL A 146 -8.08 17.83 15.37
CA VAL A 146 -8.64 18.98 14.64
C VAL A 146 -7.77 20.20 14.88
N VAL A 147 -7.37 20.88 13.81
CA VAL A 147 -6.54 22.09 13.83
C VAL A 147 -7.18 23.22 13.05
N GLY A 148 -6.87 24.46 13.44
CA GLY A 148 -7.44 25.66 12.82
C GLY A 148 -8.72 26.13 13.51
N GLU A 149 -9.31 27.20 12.96
CA GLU A 149 -10.54 27.84 13.45
C GLU A 149 -11.53 27.96 12.31
N VAL A 150 -12.81 27.75 12.61
CA VAL A 150 -13.91 27.92 11.66
C VAL A 150 -14.20 29.41 11.39
N ALA A 151 -14.77 29.69 10.23
CA ALA A 151 -15.20 31.05 9.91
C ALA A 151 -16.43 31.44 10.76
N ASP A 152 -16.50 32.73 11.23
CA ASP A 152 -17.70 33.24 11.86
C ASP A 152 -18.86 33.31 10.84
N PRO A 153 -20.10 32.93 11.16
CA PRO A 153 -20.67 32.58 12.47
C PRO A 153 -20.66 31.04 12.77
N TYR A 154 -19.78 30.27 12.16
CA TYR A 154 -19.75 28.83 12.37
C TYR A 154 -19.04 28.47 13.67
N VAL A 155 -19.39 27.33 14.23
CA VAL A 155 -18.79 26.79 15.45
C VAL A 155 -18.43 25.31 15.26
N TYR A 156 -17.25 24.96 15.72
CA TYR A 156 -16.80 23.59 15.83
C TYR A 156 -17.14 23.05 17.21
N MET A 157 -17.71 21.85 17.25
CA MET A 157 -17.98 21.14 18.50
C MET A 157 -17.20 19.82 18.45
N SER A 158 -16.34 19.59 19.44
CA SER A 158 -15.54 18.36 19.51
C SER A 158 -16.39 17.08 19.68
N VAL A 159 -17.61 17.26 20.19
CA VAL A 159 -18.59 16.17 20.27
C VAL A 159 -19.16 15.89 18.88
N GLY A 160 -19.08 14.63 18.44
CA GLY A 160 -19.61 14.20 17.14
C GLY A 160 -18.56 14.05 16.03
N VAL A 161 -17.27 14.25 16.33
CA VAL A 161 -16.21 13.83 15.39
C VAL A 161 -16.18 12.32 15.34
N VAL A 162 -16.32 11.77 14.13
CA VAL A 162 -16.38 10.32 13.87
C VAL A 162 -15.30 9.94 12.88
N THR A 163 -14.66 8.81 13.12
CA THR A 163 -13.68 8.19 12.21
C THR A 163 -14.18 6.81 11.80
N GLU A 164 -14.10 6.50 10.52
CA GLU A 164 -14.47 5.21 9.95
C GLU A 164 -13.33 4.69 9.05
N PRO A 165 -12.64 3.60 9.45
CA PRO A 165 -12.82 2.85 10.71
C PRO A 165 -12.31 3.64 11.93
N SER A 166 -12.83 3.34 13.13
CA SER A 166 -12.36 3.89 14.39
C SER A 166 -11.14 3.18 14.97
N VAL A 167 -10.85 2.00 14.42
CA VAL A 167 -9.73 1.14 14.79
C VAL A 167 -9.08 0.61 13.53
N LEU A 168 -7.76 0.62 13.46
CA LEU A 168 -6.97 0.02 12.39
C LEU A 168 -6.25 -1.22 12.92
N THR A 169 -6.14 -2.25 12.07
CA THR A 169 -5.30 -3.41 12.36
C THR A 169 -3.92 -3.19 11.77
N VAL A 170 -2.90 -3.14 12.62
CA VAL A 170 -1.49 -3.13 12.22
C VAL A 170 -0.92 -4.54 12.34
N SER A 171 -0.12 -4.97 11.38
CA SER A 171 0.46 -6.30 11.33
C SER A 171 1.90 -6.26 10.84
N GLY A 172 2.73 -7.17 11.35
CA GLY A 172 4.15 -7.23 11.04
C GLY A 172 4.94 -8.07 12.03
N LEU A 173 6.23 -7.79 12.16
CA LEU A 173 7.05 -8.32 13.24
C LEU A 173 6.57 -7.77 14.58
N GLN A 174 6.47 -8.62 15.58
CA GLN A 174 5.98 -8.22 16.90
C GLN A 174 6.73 -7.01 17.47
N SER A 175 8.06 -6.97 17.35
CA SER A 175 8.89 -5.86 17.84
C SER A 175 8.59 -4.52 17.14
N HIS A 176 8.11 -4.54 15.91
CA HIS A 176 7.72 -3.35 15.14
C HIS A 176 6.31 -2.91 15.50
N VAL A 177 5.36 -3.86 15.50
CA VAL A 177 3.95 -3.61 15.82
C VAL A 177 3.75 -3.13 17.26
N ASP A 178 4.52 -3.66 18.21
CA ASP A 178 4.42 -3.27 19.62
C ASP A 178 4.76 -1.80 19.87
N ARG A 179 5.59 -1.19 18.99
CA ARG A 179 5.93 0.25 19.07
C ARG A 179 4.76 1.14 18.70
N VAL A 180 3.83 0.67 17.88
CA VAL A 180 2.70 1.48 17.41
C VAL A 180 1.61 1.51 18.49
N ALA A 181 1.19 2.71 18.89
CA ALA A 181 0.16 2.93 19.91
C ALA A 181 -1.17 3.42 19.31
N SER A 182 -1.13 4.27 18.30
CA SER A 182 -2.33 4.87 17.69
C SER A 182 -2.07 5.35 16.27
N ALA A 183 -3.15 5.65 15.53
CA ALA A 183 -3.11 6.34 14.24
C ALA A 183 -3.70 7.74 14.41
N ARG A 184 -2.93 8.79 14.10
CA ARG A 184 -3.37 10.17 14.19
C ARG A 184 -3.80 10.68 12.81
N VAL A 185 -5.03 11.20 12.75
CA VAL A 185 -5.56 11.90 11.56
C VAL A 185 -5.62 13.39 11.85
N VAL A 186 -4.97 14.23 11.05
CA VAL A 186 -5.01 15.68 11.21
C VAL A 186 -6.03 16.27 10.24
N VAL A 187 -7.05 16.93 10.80
CA VAL A 187 -8.11 17.59 10.03
C VAL A 187 -8.02 19.11 10.24
N ASN A 188 -7.75 19.83 9.17
CA ASN A 188 -7.74 21.30 9.21
C ASN A 188 -9.15 21.84 8.92
N ILE A 189 -9.70 22.59 9.88
CA ILE A 189 -11.03 23.21 9.78
C ILE A 189 -10.98 24.71 9.49
N THR A 190 -9.82 25.26 9.16
CA THR A 190 -9.64 26.69 8.91
C THR A 190 -10.64 27.18 7.87
N GLU A 191 -11.40 28.23 8.24
CA GLU A 191 -12.46 28.85 7.40
C GLU A 191 -13.57 27.90 6.94
N ALA A 192 -13.70 26.73 7.54
CA ALA A 192 -14.76 25.79 7.17
C ALA A 192 -16.16 26.35 7.52
N LYS A 193 -17.11 26.18 6.60
CA LYS A 193 -18.50 26.69 6.68
C LYS A 193 -19.55 25.58 6.73
N GLY A 194 -19.14 24.35 6.92
CA GLY A 194 -20.03 23.21 6.99
C GLY A 194 -19.27 21.95 7.36
N THR A 195 -20.01 20.90 7.68
CA THR A 195 -19.48 19.60 8.07
C THR A 195 -18.49 19.07 7.04
N ILE A 196 -17.31 18.67 7.51
CA ILE A 196 -16.28 18.04 6.69
C ILE A 196 -16.52 16.53 6.70
N GLN A 197 -16.58 15.93 5.51
CA GLN A 197 -16.72 14.47 5.32
C GLN A 197 -15.82 14.07 4.18
N GLN A 198 -14.66 13.52 4.49
CA GLN A 198 -13.70 13.07 3.47
C GLN A 198 -12.69 12.08 4.03
N GLU A 199 -11.95 11.43 3.14
CA GLU A 199 -10.86 10.52 3.48
C GLU A 199 -9.56 11.29 3.73
N PHE A 200 -8.90 10.94 4.84
CA PHE A 200 -7.60 11.49 5.23
C PHE A 200 -6.53 10.41 5.30
N ALA A 201 -5.30 10.81 5.03
CA ALA A 201 -4.14 10.05 5.44
C ALA A 201 -3.92 10.21 6.96
N TYR A 202 -3.18 9.28 7.55
CA TYR A 202 -2.87 9.27 8.97
C TYR A 202 -1.38 8.98 9.19
N ASP A 203 -0.88 9.36 10.38
CA ASP A 203 0.43 9.00 10.88
C ASP A 203 0.28 7.92 11.94
N LEU A 204 1.12 6.89 11.90
CA LEU A 204 1.25 5.94 13.01
C LEU A 204 2.09 6.59 14.11
N LEU A 205 1.63 6.50 15.36
CA LEU A 205 2.34 7.09 16.50
C LEU A 205 2.71 6.01 17.52
N ASP A 206 3.85 6.22 18.16
CA ASP A 206 4.23 5.46 19.36
C ASP A 206 3.50 5.97 20.62
N SER A 207 3.81 5.37 21.77
CA SER A 207 3.24 5.77 23.06
C SER A 207 3.69 7.17 23.55
N GLU A 208 4.74 7.72 22.97
CA GLU A 208 5.27 9.06 23.28
C GLU A 208 4.73 10.13 22.33
N GLY A 209 4.02 9.71 21.26
CA GLY A 209 3.44 10.59 20.25
C GLY A 209 4.36 10.91 19.08
N ASN A 210 5.49 10.20 18.94
CA ASN A 210 6.37 10.32 17.79
C ASN A 210 5.85 9.48 16.61
N VAL A 211 6.15 9.95 15.39
CA VAL A 211 5.77 9.23 14.17
C VAL A 211 6.62 7.97 14.02
N VAL A 212 5.97 6.85 13.76
CA VAL A 212 6.61 5.57 13.45
C VAL A 212 6.56 5.36 11.94
N GLU A 213 7.70 5.56 11.28
CA GLU A 213 7.91 5.21 9.88
C GLU A 213 8.58 3.85 9.82
N ASP A 214 7.88 2.82 9.33
CA ASP A 214 8.38 1.45 9.26
C ASP A 214 7.71 0.72 8.09
N GLU A 215 8.49 0.44 7.05
CA GLU A 215 8.02 -0.21 5.81
C GLU A 215 7.60 -1.68 6.02
N ASP A 216 8.01 -2.30 7.13
CA ASP A 216 7.67 -3.68 7.48
C ASP A 216 6.31 -3.79 8.20
N ILE A 217 5.70 -2.65 8.54
CA ILE A 217 4.36 -2.58 9.13
C ILE A 217 3.30 -2.48 8.03
N ARG A 218 2.34 -3.40 8.05
CA ARG A 218 1.15 -3.36 7.19
C ARG A 218 -0.05 -2.89 7.98
N VAL A 219 -0.91 -2.10 7.35
CA VAL A 219 -2.13 -1.58 7.96
C VAL A 219 -3.33 -2.01 7.12
N SER A 220 -4.47 -2.27 7.79
CA SER A 220 -5.70 -2.74 7.14
C SER A 220 -6.23 -1.78 6.07
N ASP A 221 -6.15 -0.47 6.34
CA ASP A 221 -6.70 0.57 5.49
C ASP A 221 -5.68 1.70 5.30
N SER A 222 -5.49 2.16 4.08
CA SER A 222 -4.51 3.21 3.76
C SER A 222 -5.04 4.62 4.06
N ARG A 223 -6.35 4.78 4.25
CA ARG A 223 -7.03 6.03 4.55
C ARG A 223 -8.16 5.82 5.53
N VAL A 224 -8.56 6.89 6.22
CA VAL A 224 -9.66 6.90 7.17
C VAL A 224 -10.64 7.98 6.77
N HIS A 225 -11.92 7.62 6.70
CA HIS A 225 -12.99 8.58 6.50
C HIS A 225 -13.26 9.32 7.83
N VAL A 226 -13.23 10.66 7.81
CA VAL A 226 -13.46 11.47 9.01
C VAL A 226 -14.61 12.41 8.75
N THR A 227 -15.56 12.41 9.71
CA THR A 227 -16.65 13.37 9.77
C THR A 227 -16.40 14.34 10.91
N VAL A 228 -16.26 15.63 10.60
CA VAL A 228 -16.12 16.71 11.58
C VAL A 228 -17.36 17.63 11.45
N PRO A 229 -18.30 17.58 12.41
CA PRO A 229 -19.49 18.43 12.36
C PRO A 229 -19.13 19.90 12.64
N ILE A 230 -19.52 20.77 11.71
CA ILE A 230 -19.42 22.21 11.84
C ILE A 230 -20.82 22.76 11.75
N ASN A 231 -21.23 23.44 12.82
CA ASN A 231 -22.56 24.01 13.00
C ASN A 231 -22.51 25.51 12.80
N MET A 232 -23.66 26.12 12.47
CA MET A 232 -23.84 27.56 12.48
C MET A 232 -24.33 27.99 13.86
N ALA A 233 -23.77 29.05 14.41
CA ALA A 233 -24.29 29.70 15.59
C ALA A 233 -25.13 30.91 15.17
N LYS A 234 -26.38 31.00 15.67
CA LYS A 234 -27.30 32.12 15.40
C LYS A 234 -27.94 32.57 16.69
N GLU A 235 -27.98 33.87 16.88
CA GLU A 235 -28.73 34.47 17.97
C GLU A 235 -30.21 34.61 17.57
N LEU A 236 -31.10 33.97 18.33
CA LEU A 236 -32.53 33.91 18.08
C LEU A 236 -33.26 34.66 19.17
N LYS A 237 -34.35 35.37 18.80
CA LYS A 237 -35.24 36.03 19.75
C LYS A 237 -36.12 35.04 20.47
N LEU A 238 -36.30 35.24 21.76
CA LEU A 238 -37.23 34.47 22.56
C LEU A 238 -38.59 35.19 22.56
N VAL A 239 -39.65 34.51 22.15
CA VAL A 239 -41.00 35.09 22.02
C VAL A 239 -41.99 34.27 22.84
N VAL A 240 -42.81 34.94 23.61
CA VAL A 240 -43.97 34.34 24.29
C VAL A 240 -45.22 34.72 23.53
N LYS A 241 -46.01 33.78 23.09
CA LYS A 241 -47.29 34.00 22.45
C LYS A 241 -48.39 34.02 23.52
N PHE A 242 -49.21 35.08 23.49
CA PHE A 242 -50.35 35.19 24.39
C PHE A 242 -51.64 34.87 23.65
N LYS A 243 -52.48 34.04 24.27
CA LYS A 243 -53.80 33.72 23.74
C LYS A 243 -54.82 34.51 24.53
N GLU A 244 -55.48 35.48 23.85
CA GLU A 244 -56.54 36.23 24.47
C GLU A 244 -57.74 35.35 24.81
N SER A 245 -58.25 35.49 26.03
CA SER A 245 -59.48 34.84 26.52
C SER A 245 -60.44 35.84 27.12
N ALA A 246 -61.70 35.43 27.39
CA ALA A 246 -62.73 36.32 27.94
C ALA A 246 -62.28 36.88 29.33
N GLY A 247 -61.89 38.16 29.37
CA GLY A 247 -61.34 38.81 30.53
C GLY A 247 -59.84 38.99 30.62
N SER A 248 -59.11 38.46 29.70
CA SER A 248 -57.64 38.60 29.66
C SER A 248 -57.23 39.24 28.33
N ARG A 249 -56.71 40.46 28.36
CA ARG A 249 -56.17 41.21 27.21
C ARG A 249 -54.69 41.42 27.37
N LEU A 250 -53.95 41.40 26.26
CA LEU A 250 -52.44 41.57 26.21
C LEU A 250 -52.05 42.88 26.93
N SER A 251 -52.89 43.93 26.87
CA SER A 251 -52.67 45.22 27.56
C SER A 251 -52.63 45.14 29.09
N ASN A 252 -53.17 44.06 29.66
CA ASN A 252 -53.30 43.91 31.12
C ASN A 252 -52.24 42.96 31.68
N VAL A 253 -51.40 42.39 30.82
CA VAL A 253 -50.34 41.44 31.23
C VAL A 253 -49.01 42.15 31.16
N LYS A 254 -48.30 42.19 32.28
CA LYS A 254 -46.88 42.58 32.33
C LYS A 254 -46.05 41.33 32.42
N TRP A 255 -45.13 41.20 31.52
CA TRP A 255 -44.20 40.07 31.50
C TRP A 255 -42.79 40.59 31.24
N GLU A 256 -41.80 39.87 31.73
CA GLU A 256 -40.40 40.19 31.56
C GLU A 256 -39.69 38.87 31.33
N LEU A 257 -38.85 38.79 30.30
CA LEU A 257 -37.99 37.65 30.06
C LEU A 257 -36.64 37.91 30.73
N SER A 258 -36.11 36.94 31.40
CA SER A 258 -34.76 37.00 31.98
C SER A 258 -33.67 37.17 30.91
N HIS A 259 -33.94 36.68 29.69
CA HIS A 259 -33.11 36.83 28.51
C HIS A 259 -34.03 37.08 27.32
N GLU A 260 -33.68 38.05 26.48
CA GLU A 260 -34.47 38.40 25.28
C GLU A 260 -34.03 37.56 24.07
N THR A 261 -32.77 37.06 24.09
CA THR A 261 -32.16 36.28 23.03
C THR A 261 -31.43 35.05 23.58
N ILE A 262 -31.23 34.09 22.73
CA ILE A 262 -30.41 32.88 23.00
C ILE A 262 -29.60 32.53 21.79
N THR A 263 -28.32 32.17 21.98
CA THR A 263 -27.47 31.63 20.91
C THR A 263 -27.72 30.14 20.75
N VAL A 264 -28.09 29.72 19.55
CA VAL A 264 -28.36 28.34 19.20
C VAL A 264 -27.31 27.90 18.14
N ALA A 265 -26.76 26.74 18.33
CA ALA A 265 -25.86 26.11 17.33
C ALA A 265 -26.57 24.90 16.70
N GLY A 266 -26.53 24.81 15.38
CA GLY A 266 -27.18 23.72 14.65
C GLY A 266 -26.81 23.70 13.17
N ASP A 267 -27.48 22.81 12.45
CA ASP A 267 -27.29 22.72 11.00
C ASP A 267 -27.57 24.06 10.31
N PRO A 268 -26.69 24.57 9.46
CA PRO A 268 -26.83 25.88 8.81
C PRO A 268 -28.14 26.04 8.06
N LEU A 269 -28.60 25.03 7.31
CA LEU A 269 -29.83 25.11 6.53
C LEU A 269 -31.09 25.25 7.44
N SER A 270 -31.08 24.58 8.58
CA SER A 270 -32.16 24.62 9.55
C SER A 270 -32.20 25.97 10.27
N LEU A 271 -31.06 26.56 10.63
CA LEU A 271 -30.96 27.81 11.34
C LEU A 271 -31.17 29.05 10.45
N GLU A 272 -30.89 28.92 9.14
CA GLU A 272 -31.06 30.04 8.20
C GLU A 272 -32.50 30.56 8.16
N THR A 273 -33.48 29.66 8.29
CA THR A 273 -34.93 29.95 8.26
C THR A 273 -35.55 30.25 9.63
N LEU A 274 -34.80 30.08 10.72
CA LEU A 274 -35.29 30.24 12.07
C LEU A 274 -34.89 31.63 12.62
N ASP A 275 -35.86 32.51 12.93
CA ASP A 275 -35.60 33.86 13.43
C ASP A 275 -36.02 34.04 14.91
N GLU A 276 -36.90 33.19 15.40
CA GLU A 276 -37.44 33.31 16.77
C GLU A 276 -37.73 31.91 17.35
N ILE A 277 -37.67 31.83 18.66
CA ILE A 277 -38.09 30.64 19.43
C ILE A 277 -39.29 31.01 20.28
N VAL A 278 -40.40 30.31 20.05
CA VAL A 278 -41.62 30.48 20.84
C VAL A 278 -41.51 29.63 22.12
N LEU A 279 -41.43 30.29 23.28
CA LEU A 279 -41.28 29.63 24.59
C LEU A 279 -42.58 28.96 25.07
N GLY A 280 -43.72 29.41 24.58
CA GLY A 280 -45.01 28.85 24.91
C GLY A 280 -46.15 29.83 24.60
N GLU A 281 -47.40 29.38 24.79
CA GLU A 281 -48.61 30.18 24.76
C GLU A 281 -49.13 30.32 26.19
N VAL A 282 -49.43 31.57 26.62
CA VAL A 282 -49.96 31.87 27.94
C VAL A 282 -51.34 32.52 27.78
#